data_ff21e37c01f605e560d7bd358fe3342b
#
_entry.id   ff21e37c01f605e560d7bd358fe3342b
#
_cell.length_a   1.000
_cell.length_b   1.000
_cell.length_c   1.000
_cell.angle_alpha   90.00
_cell.angle_beta   90.00
_cell.angle_gamma   90.00
#
_symmetry.space_group_name_H-M   'P 1'
#
loop_
_entity.id
_entity.type
_entity.pdbx_description
1 polymer ?
#
loop_
_entity_poly.entity_id
_entity_poly.type
_entity_poly.pdbx_seq_one_letter_code
_entity_poly.pdbx_strand_id
1 'polypeptide(L)'
;MKTAIAILNWNGEKLLPQFLPSVINNSKNATIYVIDNASTDNSIELLTTQFPSVKIIQNKGNFGFAQGYNEGLKEIDTEYFCLLNSDVEVTENWIEPIEKLFDNNPDIAAIQPKILDYKNKEYFEYAGAGGGFIDKFGYPFCRGRVFSTLEKDNGQYNDTTQIFWATGASLFIRKKDFFEQNGFDEEFFAHMEEIDLCWRLNNAGRKIYYCG
;
A
#
# COMPACT_ATOMS: atom_id res chain seq x y z
N MET A 1 -10.18 5.12 15.04
CA MET A 1 -9.83 5.38 13.63
C MET A 1 -10.09 4.11 12.85
N LYS A 2 -10.68 4.21 11.64
CA LYS A 2 -11.00 3.04 10.83
C LYS A 2 -9.79 2.48 10.08
N THR A 3 -8.86 3.36 9.70
CA THR A 3 -7.69 3.01 8.90
C THR A 3 -6.41 3.04 9.73
N ALA A 4 -5.58 2.03 9.57
CA ALA A 4 -4.19 2.02 10.00
C ALA A 4 -3.28 2.06 8.77
N ILE A 5 -2.34 2.99 8.75
CA ILE A 5 -1.26 3.03 7.77
C ILE A 5 -0.12 2.20 8.32
N ALA A 6 0.25 1.15 7.60
CA ALA A 6 1.34 0.26 7.94
C ALA A 6 2.48 0.43 6.93
N ILE A 7 3.63 0.89 7.39
CA ILE A 7 4.84 1.08 6.60
C ILE A 7 5.83 0.01 7.02
N LEU A 8 6.20 -0.89 6.10
CA LEU A 8 7.24 -1.87 6.34
C LEU A 8 8.61 -1.19 6.18
N ASN A 9 9.47 -1.33 7.19
CA ASN A 9 10.80 -0.72 7.23
C ASN A 9 11.89 -1.77 7.39
N TRP A 10 12.94 -1.65 6.61
CA TRP A 10 14.21 -2.31 6.85
C TRP A 10 15.37 -1.40 6.43
N ASN A 11 16.16 -0.96 7.41
CA ASN A 11 17.29 -0.05 7.21
C ASN A 11 16.91 1.25 6.48
N GLY A 12 15.80 1.87 6.92
CA GLY A 12 15.20 3.04 6.29
C GLY A 12 15.60 4.39 6.90
N GLU A 13 16.70 4.48 7.66
CA GLU A 13 17.11 5.71 8.34
C GLU A 13 17.17 6.96 7.42
N LYS A 14 17.38 6.75 6.10
CA LYS A 14 17.43 7.84 5.11
C LYS A 14 16.07 8.14 4.49
N LEU A 15 15.22 7.13 4.32
CA LEU A 15 13.90 7.28 3.68
C LEU A 15 12.86 7.82 4.65
N LEU A 16 12.85 7.33 5.89
CA LEU A 16 11.87 7.74 6.89
C LEU A 16 11.84 9.27 7.12
N PRO A 17 12.95 10.00 7.30
CA PRO A 17 12.91 11.44 7.44
C PRO A 17 12.41 12.20 6.22
N GLN A 18 12.56 11.63 5.05
CA GLN A 18 12.14 12.24 3.79
C GLN A 18 10.63 12.10 3.56
N PHE A 19 10.05 10.94 3.81
CA PHE A 19 8.68 10.63 3.39
C PHE A 19 7.67 10.62 4.55
N LEU A 20 8.06 10.14 5.73
CA LEU A 20 7.17 10.02 6.89
C LEU A 20 6.51 11.37 7.33
N PRO A 21 7.15 12.55 7.23
CA PRO A 21 6.49 13.80 7.53
C PRO A 21 5.22 14.05 6.70
N SER A 22 5.21 13.70 5.41
CA SER A 22 4.03 13.86 4.57
C SER A 22 2.89 12.97 5.06
N VAL A 23 3.20 11.72 5.44
CA VAL A 23 2.23 10.76 5.95
C VAL A 23 1.63 11.26 7.27
N ILE A 24 2.45 11.73 8.20
CA ILE A 24 1.99 12.26 9.49
C ILE A 24 1.09 13.48 9.31
N ASN A 25 1.48 14.42 8.46
CA ASN A 25 0.77 15.67 8.28
C ASN A 25 -0.58 15.50 7.58
N ASN A 26 -0.68 14.55 6.64
CA ASN A 26 -1.84 14.37 5.77
C ASN A 26 -2.75 13.19 6.19
N SER A 27 -2.44 12.50 7.31
CA SER A 27 -3.19 11.30 7.73
C SER A 27 -3.75 11.41 9.15
N LYS A 28 -4.26 12.59 9.52
CA LYS A 28 -4.75 12.88 10.90
C LYS A 28 -5.86 11.94 11.37
N ASN A 29 -6.59 11.32 10.44
CA ASN A 29 -7.71 10.41 10.73
C ASN A 29 -7.30 8.93 10.75
N ALA A 30 -6.00 8.62 10.59
CA ALA A 30 -5.46 7.28 10.62
C ALA A 30 -4.42 7.11 11.73
N THR A 31 -4.21 5.88 12.17
CA THR A 31 -3.08 5.54 13.04
C THR A 31 -1.91 5.06 12.18
N ILE A 32 -0.72 5.61 12.40
CA ILE A 32 0.47 5.27 11.62
C ILE A 32 1.31 4.28 12.40
N TYR A 33 1.65 3.18 11.75
CA TYR A 33 2.54 2.14 12.23
C TYR A 33 3.75 2.02 11.30
N VAL A 34 4.93 1.90 11.88
CA VAL A 34 6.11 1.40 11.17
C VAL A 34 6.37 -0.01 11.69
N ILE A 35 6.30 -0.98 10.78
CA ILE A 35 6.64 -2.38 11.03
C ILE A 35 8.11 -2.55 10.68
N ASP A 36 8.95 -2.65 11.68
CA ASP A 36 10.39 -2.77 11.48
C ASP A 36 10.82 -4.22 11.34
N ASN A 37 11.42 -4.57 10.21
CA ASN A 37 11.91 -5.90 9.88
C ASN A 37 13.31 -6.17 10.44
N ALA A 38 13.52 -5.90 11.72
CA ALA A 38 14.80 -6.02 12.41
C ALA A 38 15.93 -5.23 11.74
N SER A 39 15.71 -3.93 11.59
CA SER A 39 16.72 -3.00 11.07
C SER A 39 17.98 -3.01 11.93
N THR A 40 19.13 -2.84 11.28
CA THR A 40 20.46 -2.77 11.92
C THR A 40 21.07 -1.38 11.87
N ASP A 41 20.37 -0.42 11.23
CA ASP A 41 20.71 1.00 11.19
C ASP A 41 20.04 1.77 12.35
N ASN A 42 20.05 3.10 12.28
CA ASN A 42 19.45 3.95 13.30
C ASN A 42 17.92 4.18 13.12
N SER A 43 17.23 3.39 12.32
CA SER A 43 15.79 3.56 12.04
C SER A 43 14.94 3.63 13.31
N ILE A 44 15.17 2.74 14.28
CA ILE A 44 14.39 2.69 15.54
C ILE A 44 14.66 3.91 16.43
N GLU A 45 15.93 4.30 16.58
CA GLU A 45 16.29 5.48 17.35
C GLU A 45 15.68 6.74 16.73
N LEU A 46 15.76 6.87 15.41
CA LEU A 46 15.18 7.97 14.64
C LEU A 46 13.66 8.04 14.82
N LEU A 47 12.95 6.93 14.68
CA LEU A 47 11.49 6.86 14.88
C LEU A 47 11.12 7.28 16.31
N THR A 48 11.82 6.76 17.31
CA THR A 48 11.53 7.04 18.72
C THR A 48 11.77 8.51 19.07
N THR A 49 12.83 9.10 18.54
CA THR A 49 13.24 10.48 18.91
C THR A 49 12.57 11.56 18.06
N GLN A 50 12.42 11.34 16.75
CA GLN A 50 11.92 12.37 15.84
C GLN A 50 10.43 12.20 15.47
N PHE A 51 9.88 10.97 15.57
CA PHE A 51 8.50 10.67 15.18
C PHE A 51 7.71 9.95 16.28
N PRO A 52 7.61 10.51 17.51
CA PRO A 52 7.00 9.84 18.67
C PRO A 52 5.48 9.57 18.52
N SER A 53 4.82 10.17 17.53
CA SER A 53 3.41 9.88 17.20
C SER A 53 3.21 8.60 16.42
N VAL A 54 4.26 8.02 15.85
CA VAL A 54 4.24 6.79 15.07
C VAL A 54 4.39 5.60 16.01
N LYS A 55 3.54 4.59 15.83
CA LYS A 55 3.65 3.34 16.57
C LYS A 55 4.66 2.42 15.89
N ILE A 56 5.50 1.77 16.66
CA ILE A 56 6.54 0.88 16.16
C ILE A 56 6.17 -0.56 16.52
N ILE A 57 6.16 -1.44 15.52
CA ILE A 57 6.06 -2.89 15.67
C ILE A 57 7.39 -3.48 15.20
N GLN A 58 8.01 -4.32 16.01
CA GLN A 58 9.31 -4.89 15.66
C GLN A 58 9.19 -6.39 15.38
N ASN A 59 9.44 -6.75 14.13
CA ASN A 59 9.57 -8.16 13.74
C ASN A 59 10.86 -8.77 14.29
N LYS A 60 10.85 -10.08 14.50
CA LYS A 60 11.99 -10.81 15.07
C LYS A 60 13.18 -10.97 14.10
N GLY A 61 12.99 -10.65 12.84
CA GLY A 61 14.00 -10.77 11.79
C GLY A 61 13.54 -10.07 10.52
N ASN A 62 14.44 -9.96 9.53
CA ASN A 62 14.07 -9.51 8.20
C ASN A 62 13.39 -10.67 7.44
N PHE A 63 12.08 -10.63 7.40
CA PHE A 63 11.23 -11.63 6.77
C PHE A 63 10.86 -11.30 5.30
N GLY A 64 11.49 -10.27 4.71
CA GLY A 64 11.08 -9.76 3.41
C GLY A 64 9.77 -8.97 3.48
N PHE A 65 9.15 -8.75 2.32
CA PHE A 65 7.94 -7.94 2.23
C PHE A 65 6.69 -8.72 2.70
N ALA A 66 6.43 -9.89 2.11
CA ALA A 66 5.21 -10.67 2.35
C ALA A 66 5.06 -11.07 3.83
N GLN A 67 6.02 -11.83 4.36
CA GLN A 67 5.98 -12.29 5.74
C GLN A 67 6.15 -11.12 6.73
N GLY A 68 6.92 -10.07 6.36
CA GLY A 68 7.09 -8.89 7.21
C GLY A 68 5.77 -8.18 7.51
N TYR A 69 4.94 -8.00 6.49
CA TYR A 69 3.58 -7.47 6.67
C TYR A 69 2.66 -8.47 7.40
N ASN A 70 2.69 -9.75 7.03
CA ASN A 70 1.85 -10.76 7.68
C ASN A 70 2.04 -10.79 9.19
N GLU A 71 3.28 -10.71 9.66
CA GLU A 71 3.58 -10.72 11.10
C GLU A 71 3.16 -9.40 11.76
N GLY A 72 3.56 -8.26 11.21
CA GLY A 72 3.27 -6.97 11.84
C GLY A 72 1.79 -6.61 11.87
N LEU A 73 1.03 -6.96 10.83
CA LEU A 73 -0.41 -6.66 10.76
C LEU A 73 -1.25 -7.43 11.77
N LYS A 74 -0.76 -8.56 12.33
CA LYS A 74 -1.44 -9.30 13.41
C LYS A 74 -1.61 -8.46 14.67
N GLU A 75 -0.72 -7.50 14.91
CA GLU A 75 -0.75 -6.62 16.09
C GLU A 75 -1.64 -5.39 15.93
N ILE A 76 -2.20 -5.18 14.72
CA ILE A 76 -2.99 -3.99 14.40
C ILE A 76 -4.48 -4.31 14.42
N ASP A 77 -5.24 -3.62 15.27
CA ASP A 77 -6.69 -3.75 15.34
C ASP A 77 -7.38 -2.52 14.73
N THR A 78 -7.92 -2.69 13.51
CA THR A 78 -8.58 -1.66 12.71
C THR A 78 -9.47 -2.32 11.64
N GLU A 79 -10.33 -1.55 10.97
CA GLU A 79 -11.19 -2.06 9.89
C GLU A 79 -10.43 -2.19 8.57
N TYR A 80 -9.57 -1.21 8.28
CA TYR A 80 -8.83 -1.10 7.02
C TYR A 80 -7.34 -0.99 7.29
N PHE A 81 -6.54 -1.70 6.52
CA PHE A 81 -5.10 -1.49 6.42
C PHE A 81 -4.79 -0.66 5.18
N CYS A 82 -3.87 0.28 5.29
CA CYS A 82 -3.16 0.87 4.19
C CYS A 82 -1.71 0.41 4.26
N LEU A 83 -1.32 -0.53 3.41
CA LEU A 83 0.07 -0.93 3.24
C LEU A 83 0.73 0.13 2.37
N LEU A 84 1.71 0.82 2.90
CA LEU A 84 2.35 1.97 2.26
C LEU A 84 3.87 1.77 2.24
N ASN A 85 4.48 1.89 1.08
CA ASN A 85 5.94 1.86 1.00
C ASN A 85 6.57 3.05 1.72
N SER A 86 7.78 2.86 2.24
CA SER A 86 8.53 3.87 3.00
C SER A 86 9.04 5.04 2.14
N ASP A 87 8.92 4.98 0.82
CA ASP A 87 9.34 5.97 -0.15
C ASP A 87 8.17 6.65 -0.89
N VAL A 88 6.99 6.64 -0.30
CA VAL A 88 5.79 7.27 -0.85
C VAL A 88 5.48 8.58 -0.12
N GLU A 89 5.32 9.67 -0.91
CA GLU A 89 4.77 10.95 -0.45
C GLU A 89 3.25 10.94 -0.64
N VAL A 90 2.49 11.32 0.39
CA VAL A 90 1.03 11.39 0.32
C VAL A 90 0.53 12.84 0.33
N THR A 91 -0.65 13.05 -0.28
CA THR A 91 -1.28 14.36 -0.41
C THR A 91 -2.39 14.56 0.64
N GLU A 92 -2.94 15.76 0.73
CA GLU A 92 -4.09 16.04 1.59
C GLU A 92 -5.32 15.22 1.16
N ASN A 93 -6.12 14.80 2.15
CA ASN A 93 -7.39 14.10 1.96
C ASN A 93 -7.33 12.78 1.17
N TRP A 94 -6.20 12.13 1.07
CA TRP A 94 -6.01 10.91 0.29
C TRP A 94 -6.72 9.66 0.86
N ILE A 95 -7.05 9.64 2.16
CA ILE A 95 -7.69 8.50 2.83
C ILE A 95 -9.22 8.57 2.73
N GLU A 96 -9.80 9.77 2.89
CA GLU A 96 -11.26 9.93 3.01
C GLU A 96 -12.05 9.40 1.81
N PRO A 97 -11.67 9.62 0.55
CA PRO A 97 -12.36 9.04 -0.61
C PRO A 97 -12.36 7.51 -0.58
N ILE A 98 -11.25 6.90 -0.13
CA ILE A 98 -11.09 5.45 -0.05
C ILE A 98 -11.97 4.86 1.05
N GLU A 99 -11.98 5.45 2.25
CA GLU A 99 -12.89 5.02 3.32
C GLU A 99 -14.36 5.11 2.89
N LYS A 100 -14.76 6.20 2.24
CA LYS A 100 -16.13 6.34 1.69
C LYS A 100 -16.45 5.27 0.65
N LEU A 101 -15.49 4.93 -0.19
CA LEU A 101 -15.68 3.90 -1.21
C LEU A 101 -15.85 2.51 -0.56
N PHE A 102 -15.06 2.18 0.45
CA PHE A 102 -15.25 0.98 1.25
C PHE A 102 -16.61 0.96 1.97
N ASP A 103 -16.95 2.04 2.69
CA ASP A 103 -18.18 2.11 3.49
C ASP A 103 -19.44 1.90 2.63
N ASN A 104 -19.45 2.45 1.41
CA ASN A 104 -20.59 2.35 0.51
C ASN A 104 -20.63 1.05 -0.32
N ASN A 105 -19.53 0.28 -0.37
CA ASN A 105 -19.42 -0.90 -1.23
C ASN A 105 -18.78 -2.06 -0.45
N PRO A 106 -19.58 -2.84 0.29
CA PRO A 106 -19.07 -3.92 1.14
C PRO A 106 -18.43 -5.08 0.38
N ASP A 107 -18.61 -5.20 -0.92
CA ASP A 107 -18.00 -6.20 -1.80
C ASP A 107 -16.58 -5.82 -2.27
N ILE A 108 -16.17 -4.57 -2.09
CA ILE A 108 -14.78 -4.14 -2.34
C ILE A 108 -13.88 -4.62 -1.20
N ALA A 109 -12.87 -5.41 -1.53
CA ALA A 109 -11.85 -5.89 -0.59
C ALA A 109 -10.62 -5.00 -0.54
N ALA A 110 -10.18 -4.49 -1.71
CA ALA A 110 -8.97 -3.69 -1.82
C ALA A 110 -9.15 -2.48 -2.74
N ILE A 111 -8.42 -1.42 -2.46
CA ILE A 111 -8.43 -0.19 -3.25
C ILE A 111 -7.00 0.34 -3.38
N GLN A 112 -6.67 0.80 -4.58
CA GLN A 112 -5.44 1.51 -4.88
C GLN A 112 -5.76 2.97 -5.23
N PRO A 113 -5.08 3.98 -4.64
CA PRO A 113 -5.13 5.35 -5.13
C PRO A 113 -4.30 5.52 -6.40
N LYS A 114 -4.47 6.66 -7.08
CA LYS A 114 -3.56 7.11 -8.13
C LYS A 114 -2.15 7.32 -7.56
N ILE A 115 -1.13 6.83 -8.29
CA ILE A 115 0.27 7.02 -7.91
C ILE A 115 1.03 7.69 -9.05
N LEU A 116 1.72 8.79 -8.74
CA LEU A 116 2.54 9.54 -9.68
C LEU A 116 4.02 9.35 -9.37
N ASP A 117 4.87 9.53 -10.36
CA ASP A 117 6.32 9.49 -10.18
C ASP A 117 6.77 10.60 -9.23
N TYR A 118 7.49 10.26 -8.17
CA TYR A 118 7.93 11.22 -7.17
C TYR A 118 8.84 12.30 -7.72
N LYS A 119 9.69 11.97 -8.67
CA LYS A 119 10.67 12.91 -9.26
C LYS A 119 10.05 13.75 -10.38
N ASN A 120 9.04 13.20 -11.04
CA ASN A 120 8.35 13.88 -12.14
C ASN A 120 6.83 13.74 -12.00
N LYS A 121 6.26 14.51 -11.11
CA LYS A 121 4.86 14.43 -10.68
C LYS A 121 3.82 14.68 -11.79
N GLU A 122 4.25 14.98 -13.01
CA GLU A 122 3.38 15.06 -14.19
C GLU A 122 3.18 13.68 -14.86
N TYR A 123 3.90 12.65 -14.44
CA TYR A 123 3.85 11.32 -15.02
C TYR A 123 3.37 10.29 -14.00
N PHE A 124 2.76 9.22 -14.51
CA PHE A 124 2.39 8.08 -13.68
C PHE A 124 3.64 7.35 -13.18
N GLU A 125 3.52 6.76 -11.98
CA GLU A 125 4.55 5.87 -11.45
C GLU A 125 4.65 4.58 -12.30
N TYR A 126 5.79 3.89 -12.26
CA TYR A 126 6.09 2.75 -13.13
C TYR A 126 5.30 1.48 -12.80
N ALA A 127 5.06 1.18 -11.52
CA ALA A 127 4.62 -0.13 -11.06
C ALA A 127 3.13 -0.16 -10.65
N GLY A 128 2.22 0.14 -11.57
CA GLY A 128 0.78 -0.03 -11.33
C GLY A 128 -0.02 1.25 -11.11
N ALA A 129 0.58 2.39 -11.34
CA ALA A 129 0.11 3.74 -11.02
C ALA A 129 -1.37 4.09 -11.29
N GLY A 130 -1.93 3.66 -12.41
CA GLY A 130 -3.32 3.90 -12.80
C GLY A 130 -4.24 2.69 -12.61
N GLY A 131 -3.83 1.70 -11.82
CA GLY A 131 -4.53 0.44 -11.59
C GLY A 131 -4.06 -0.70 -12.47
N GLY A 132 -4.01 -1.89 -11.89
CA GLY A 132 -3.46 -3.10 -12.50
C GLY A 132 -4.52 -4.02 -13.10
N PHE A 133 -4.16 -4.68 -14.19
CA PHE A 133 -4.96 -5.64 -14.93
C PHE A 133 -4.14 -6.89 -15.24
N ILE A 134 -4.82 -7.92 -15.75
CA ILE A 134 -4.17 -9.14 -16.22
C ILE A 134 -4.74 -9.52 -17.57
N ASP A 135 -3.90 -10.01 -18.47
CA ASP A 135 -4.36 -10.49 -19.76
C ASP A 135 -4.86 -11.95 -19.69
N LYS A 136 -5.40 -12.46 -20.79
CA LYS A 136 -5.92 -13.84 -20.89
C LYS A 136 -4.87 -14.95 -20.70
N PHE A 137 -3.59 -14.60 -20.70
CA PHE A 137 -2.47 -15.51 -20.49
C PHE A 137 -1.87 -15.40 -19.08
N GLY A 138 -2.40 -14.51 -18.24
CA GLY A 138 -1.90 -14.28 -16.87
C GLY A 138 -0.79 -13.24 -16.77
N TYR A 139 -0.49 -12.47 -17.82
CA TYR A 139 0.52 -11.41 -17.75
C TYR A 139 -0.07 -10.14 -17.15
N PRO A 140 0.53 -9.60 -16.06
CA PRO A 140 0.08 -8.36 -15.46
C PRO A 140 0.48 -7.15 -16.32
N PHE A 141 -0.42 -6.18 -16.39
CA PHE A 141 -0.17 -4.86 -16.99
C PHE A 141 -0.94 -3.79 -16.22
N CYS A 142 -0.65 -2.52 -16.46
CA CYS A 142 -1.32 -1.42 -15.76
C CYS A 142 -1.63 -0.25 -16.71
N ARG A 143 -2.56 0.60 -16.30
CA ARG A 143 -2.77 1.92 -16.91
C ARG A 143 -1.63 2.85 -16.49
N GLY A 144 -1.35 3.88 -17.28
CA GLY A 144 -0.29 4.85 -17.03
C GLY A 144 1.06 4.45 -17.58
N ARG A 145 1.18 3.23 -18.18
CA ARG A 145 2.43 2.72 -18.74
C ARG A 145 2.22 1.73 -19.88
N VAL A 146 3.03 1.84 -20.90
CA VAL A 146 3.18 0.84 -21.96
C VAL A 146 4.65 0.46 -22.08
N PHE A 147 5.03 -0.74 -21.65
CA PHE A 147 6.43 -1.20 -21.48
C PHE A 147 7.24 -0.22 -20.63
N SER A 148 8.25 0.42 -21.21
CA SER A 148 9.10 1.43 -20.56
C SER A 148 8.61 2.87 -20.73
N THR A 149 7.53 3.09 -21.47
CA THR A 149 6.99 4.42 -21.73
C THR A 149 5.92 4.76 -20.68
N LEU A 150 6.19 5.77 -19.86
CA LEU A 150 5.22 6.31 -18.89
C LEU A 150 4.30 7.33 -19.57
N GLU A 151 3.02 7.30 -19.20
CA GLU A 151 2.07 8.31 -19.64
C GLU A 151 2.14 9.56 -18.75
N LYS A 152 1.92 10.72 -19.36
CA LYS A 152 1.68 11.96 -18.62
C LYS A 152 0.26 11.93 -18.05
N ASP A 153 0.11 12.34 -16.79
CA ASP A 153 -1.22 12.50 -16.19
C ASP A 153 -1.87 13.79 -16.70
N ASN A 154 -2.87 13.62 -17.54
CA ASN A 154 -3.75 14.67 -18.05
C ASN A 154 -5.17 14.53 -17.50
N GLY A 155 -5.35 13.79 -16.40
CA GLY A 155 -6.64 13.51 -15.81
C GLY A 155 -7.38 12.33 -16.45
N GLN A 156 -6.76 11.60 -17.40
CA GLN A 156 -7.38 10.50 -18.14
C GLN A 156 -7.81 9.32 -17.24
N TYR A 157 -7.22 9.20 -16.04
CA TYR A 157 -7.55 8.17 -15.04
C TYR A 157 -7.97 8.81 -13.70
N ASN A 158 -8.79 9.88 -13.74
CA ASN A 158 -9.45 10.46 -12.57
C ASN A 158 -10.78 9.75 -12.26
N ASP A 159 -10.92 8.50 -12.69
CA ASP A 159 -12.09 7.67 -12.49
C ASP A 159 -11.96 6.79 -11.23
N THR A 160 -13.10 6.27 -10.78
CA THR A 160 -13.14 5.14 -9.85
C THR A 160 -13.57 3.93 -10.63
N THR A 161 -12.72 2.91 -10.74
CA THR A 161 -12.98 1.75 -11.60
C THR A 161 -12.50 0.45 -10.98
N GLN A 162 -13.16 -0.64 -11.35
CA GLN A 162 -12.72 -1.97 -10.95
C GLN A 162 -11.44 -2.33 -11.70
N ILE A 163 -10.48 -2.87 -10.98
CA ILE A 163 -9.19 -3.33 -11.47
C ILE A 163 -8.98 -4.79 -11.08
N PHE A 164 -7.94 -5.43 -11.59
CA PHE A 164 -7.63 -6.81 -11.21
C PHE A 164 -6.68 -6.88 -10.01
N TRP A 165 -5.65 -6.05 -9.97
CA TRP A 165 -4.69 -5.98 -8.87
C TRP A 165 -4.33 -4.53 -8.51
N ALA A 166 -4.04 -4.34 -7.25
CA ALA A 166 -3.57 -3.09 -6.67
C ALA A 166 -2.08 -3.23 -6.32
N THR A 167 -1.29 -2.18 -6.56
CA THR A 167 0.16 -2.20 -6.27
C THR A 167 0.46 -2.18 -4.79
N GLY A 168 1.51 -2.88 -4.38
CA GLY A 168 2.03 -2.87 -3.00
C GLY A 168 2.58 -1.51 -2.54
N ALA A 169 2.83 -0.56 -3.47
CA ALA A 169 3.29 0.77 -3.09
C ALA A 169 2.27 1.54 -2.23
N SER A 170 0.97 1.36 -2.50
CA SER A 170 -0.13 1.90 -1.68
C SER A 170 -1.37 1.03 -1.87
N LEU A 171 -1.52 0.03 -1.02
CA LEU A 171 -2.63 -0.92 -1.03
C LEU A 171 -3.51 -0.71 0.20
N PHE A 172 -4.74 -0.23 -0.02
CA PHE A 172 -5.77 -0.26 1.01
C PHE A 172 -6.52 -1.59 0.93
N ILE A 173 -6.71 -2.26 2.07
CA ILE A 173 -7.40 -3.54 2.12
C ILE A 173 -8.21 -3.67 3.41
N ARG A 174 -9.36 -4.33 3.33
CA ARG A 174 -10.11 -4.69 4.55
C ARG A 174 -9.31 -5.72 5.35
N LYS A 175 -9.13 -5.47 6.65
CA LYS A 175 -8.51 -6.42 7.58
C LYS A 175 -9.11 -7.81 7.46
N LYS A 176 -10.46 -7.90 7.42
CA LYS A 176 -11.17 -9.17 7.29
C LYS A 176 -10.74 -9.94 6.03
N ASP A 177 -10.79 -9.27 4.87
CA ASP A 177 -10.46 -9.90 3.60
C ASP A 177 -8.99 -10.32 3.51
N PHE A 178 -8.06 -9.51 4.08
CA PHE A 178 -6.65 -9.85 4.16
C PHE A 178 -6.42 -11.18 4.91
N PHE A 179 -7.00 -11.29 6.11
CA PHE A 179 -6.80 -12.49 6.93
C PHE A 179 -7.62 -13.69 6.44
N GLU A 180 -8.79 -13.51 5.84
CA GLU A 180 -9.56 -14.60 5.21
C GLU A 180 -8.82 -15.23 4.03
N GLN A 181 -7.94 -14.46 3.37
CA GLN A 181 -7.03 -14.98 2.33
C GLN A 181 -5.67 -15.44 2.88
N ASN A 182 -5.50 -15.55 4.21
CA ASN A 182 -4.25 -15.88 4.89
C ASN A 182 -3.09 -14.88 4.64
N GLY A 183 -3.41 -13.62 4.31
CA GLY A 183 -2.42 -12.59 4.02
C GLY A 183 -1.70 -12.79 2.69
N PHE A 184 -0.46 -12.29 2.63
CA PHE A 184 0.43 -12.56 1.52
C PHE A 184 0.99 -13.98 1.58
N ASP A 185 1.25 -14.59 0.42
CA ASP A 185 1.98 -15.85 0.35
C ASP A 185 3.47 -15.59 0.65
N GLU A 186 3.97 -16.20 1.71
CA GLU A 186 5.33 -15.99 2.22
C GLU A 186 6.42 -16.60 1.33
N GLU A 187 6.05 -17.46 0.37
CA GLU A 187 6.99 -17.94 -0.66
C GLU A 187 7.45 -16.80 -1.58
N PHE A 188 6.63 -15.74 -1.75
CA PHE A 188 7.07 -14.48 -2.34
C PHE A 188 7.84 -13.68 -1.30
N PHE A 189 9.15 -13.65 -1.43
CA PHE A 189 9.98 -12.82 -0.56
C PHE A 189 9.74 -11.33 -0.81
N ALA A 190 9.68 -10.92 -2.08
CA ALA A 190 9.29 -9.61 -2.57
C ALA A 190 8.91 -9.70 -4.05
N HIS A 191 7.95 -8.88 -4.47
CA HIS A 191 7.33 -8.80 -5.79
C HIS A 191 6.33 -9.92 -6.11
N MET A 192 5.20 -9.54 -6.70
CA MET A 192 4.06 -10.37 -7.11
C MET A 192 3.14 -10.84 -5.98
N GLU A 193 3.50 -10.67 -4.71
CA GLU A 193 2.67 -11.06 -3.55
C GLU A 193 1.33 -10.33 -3.52
N GLU A 194 1.31 -9.07 -3.93
CA GLU A 194 0.09 -8.27 -4.01
C GLU A 194 -0.80 -8.70 -5.18
N ILE A 195 -0.20 -9.13 -6.29
CA ILE A 195 -0.93 -9.65 -7.46
C ILE A 195 -1.56 -10.99 -7.12
N ASP A 196 -0.83 -11.88 -6.44
CA ASP A 196 -1.34 -13.15 -5.96
C ASP A 196 -2.50 -12.95 -4.96
N LEU A 197 -2.33 -12.08 -3.97
CA LEU A 197 -3.41 -11.77 -3.03
C LEU A 197 -4.66 -11.25 -3.76
N CYS A 198 -4.49 -10.32 -4.71
CA CYS A 198 -5.58 -9.80 -5.52
C CYS A 198 -6.24 -10.89 -6.37
N TRP A 199 -5.48 -11.84 -6.89
CA TRP A 199 -6.00 -13.01 -7.62
C TRP A 199 -6.88 -13.87 -6.71
N ARG A 200 -6.42 -14.18 -5.50
CA ARG A 200 -7.19 -14.96 -4.51
C ARG A 200 -8.48 -14.22 -4.10
N LEU A 201 -8.42 -12.92 -3.89
CA LEU A 201 -9.59 -12.08 -3.62
C LEU A 201 -10.62 -12.13 -4.76
N ASN A 202 -10.17 -11.98 -6.02
CA ASN A 202 -11.06 -12.10 -7.20
C ASN A 202 -11.72 -13.49 -7.26
N ASN A 203 -10.97 -14.57 -7.01
CA ASN A 203 -11.50 -15.93 -6.98
C ASN A 203 -12.52 -16.15 -5.85
N ALA A 204 -12.38 -15.41 -4.74
CA ALA A 204 -13.35 -15.39 -3.65
C ALA A 204 -14.58 -14.51 -3.93
N GLY A 205 -14.70 -13.95 -5.14
CA GLY A 205 -15.82 -13.07 -5.54
C GLY A 205 -15.73 -11.65 -4.98
N ARG A 206 -14.57 -11.26 -4.43
CA ARG A 206 -14.32 -9.91 -3.94
C ARG A 206 -13.87 -9.00 -5.09
N LYS A 207 -14.01 -7.70 -4.91
CA LYS A 207 -13.65 -6.71 -5.92
C LYS A 207 -12.45 -5.88 -5.48
N ILE A 208 -11.64 -5.47 -6.44
CA ILE A 208 -10.51 -4.58 -6.26
C ILE A 208 -10.77 -3.33 -7.09
N TYR A 209 -10.54 -2.15 -6.53
CA TYR A 209 -10.83 -0.88 -7.19
C TYR A 209 -9.60 0.04 -7.22
N TYR A 210 -9.59 0.89 -8.21
CA TYR A 210 -8.74 2.06 -8.31
C TYR A 210 -9.58 3.31 -8.00
N CYS A 211 -8.98 4.26 -7.29
CA CYS A 211 -9.54 5.57 -6.97
C CYS A 211 -8.58 6.64 -7.49
N GLY A 212 -8.96 7.36 -8.57
CA GLY A 212 -8.16 8.38 -9.23
C GLY A 212 -8.24 9.76 -8.59
#